data_845c9f05350ecbf91caddbd7ff39dcc6
#
_entry.id   845c9f05350ecbf91caddbd7ff39dcc6
#
_cell.length_a   1.000
_cell.length_b   1.000
_cell.length_c   1.000
_cell.angle_alpha   90.00
_cell.angle_beta   90.00
_cell.angle_gamma   90.00
#
_symmetry.space_group_name_H-M   'P 1'
#
loop_
_entity.id
_entity.type
_entity.pdbx_description
1 polymer ?
#
loop_
_entity_poly.entity_id
_entity_poly.type
_entity_poly.pdbx_seq_one_letter_code
_entity_poly.pdbx_strand_id
1 'polypeptide(L)'
;VHRALPSLIALACLLAPAIARADEGDTVYGRLSGDLVLSAGIGGGMVVNDRVGPEITGTTTIELRARLLDSGGLVIAPEWRPEGDDRVIVGVDVRPLFLLRFLMNMQSGDAWLDLFVDSIGIDLGVAIGPFDDDVGVATALGLGVDVPLFLPDGVLGGVFFRVATRWVGALSTDQLAPTGGTNDLVVLGVLTVRGVADLGLGGWAPPTYRVREQ
;
A
#
# COMPACT_ATOMS: atom_id res chain seq x y z
N VAL A 1 -8.14 -16.49 20.54
CA VAL A 1 -7.31 -15.81 19.51
C VAL A 1 -6.90 -16.75 18.37
N HIS A 2 -6.89 -18.09 18.54
CA HIS A 2 -6.37 -19.07 17.55
C HIS A 2 -7.29 -19.42 16.35
N ARG A 3 -8.51 -18.88 16.23
CA ARG A 3 -9.45 -19.26 15.16
C ARG A 3 -9.47 -18.35 13.92
N ALA A 4 -8.79 -17.21 13.93
CA ALA A 4 -8.81 -16.26 12.82
C ALA A 4 -7.77 -16.53 11.70
N LEU A 5 -6.70 -17.26 12.00
CA LEU A 5 -5.61 -17.51 11.05
C LEU A 5 -6.01 -18.25 9.77
N PRO A 6 -6.83 -19.36 9.83
CA PRO A 6 -7.20 -20.08 8.62
C PRO A 6 -8.11 -19.29 7.70
N SER A 7 -8.92 -18.37 8.24
CA SER A 7 -9.82 -17.54 7.43
C SER A 7 -9.07 -16.45 6.65
N LEU A 8 -7.96 -15.93 7.19
CA LEU A 8 -7.10 -14.95 6.53
C LEU A 8 -6.32 -15.57 5.37
N ILE A 9 -5.83 -16.80 5.54
CA ILE A 9 -5.14 -17.54 4.47
C ILE A 9 -6.12 -17.86 3.33
N ALA A 10 -7.36 -18.24 3.65
CA ALA A 10 -8.40 -18.50 2.66
C ALA A 10 -8.77 -17.22 1.88
N LEU A 11 -8.82 -16.06 2.54
CA LEU A 11 -9.07 -14.77 1.89
C LEU A 11 -7.92 -14.36 0.98
N ALA A 12 -6.67 -14.59 1.38
CA ALA A 12 -5.49 -14.35 0.54
C ALA A 12 -5.47 -15.28 -0.70
N CYS A 13 -5.91 -16.53 -0.57
CA CYS A 13 -6.03 -17.46 -1.70
C CYS A 13 -7.19 -17.12 -2.63
N LEU A 14 -8.28 -16.49 -2.14
CA LEU A 14 -9.38 -16.01 -2.98
C LEU A 14 -9.02 -14.76 -3.78
N LEU A 15 -8.01 -14.02 -3.35
CA LEU A 15 -7.42 -12.89 -4.07
C LEU A 15 -6.31 -13.34 -5.04
N ALA A 16 -6.03 -14.65 -5.17
CA ALA A 16 -5.13 -15.15 -6.19
C ALA A 16 -5.72 -14.76 -7.56
N PRO A 17 -5.04 -13.90 -8.34
CA PRO A 17 -5.60 -13.34 -9.55
C PRO A 17 -5.90 -14.44 -10.53
N ALA A 18 -7.08 -14.39 -11.13
CA ALA A 18 -7.27 -15.00 -12.44
C ALA A 18 -6.18 -14.37 -13.32
N ILE A 19 -5.25 -15.18 -13.79
CA ILE A 19 -4.14 -14.75 -14.64
C ILE A 19 -4.77 -14.19 -15.90
N ALA A 20 -4.95 -12.86 -15.94
CA ALA A 20 -5.31 -12.17 -17.15
C ALA A 20 -4.08 -12.28 -18.07
N ARG A 21 -4.20 -13.00 -19.18
CA ARG A 21 -3.20 -12.95 -20.24
C ARG A 21 -3.22 -11.53 -20.79
N ALA A 22 -2.12 -10.80 -20.63
CA ALA A 22 -1.88 -9.58 -21.36
C ALA A 22 -1.91 -9.90 -22.86
N ASP A 23 -2.82 -9.24 -23.59
CA ASP A 23 -2.87 -9.34 -25.05
C ASP A 23 -1.70 -8.51 -25.62
N GLU A 24 -1.13 -8.91 -26.76
CA GLU A 24 0.05 -8.30 -27.40
C GLU A 24 -0.22 -6.87 -27.90
N GLY A 25 -0.58 -5.96 -27.05
CA GLY A 25 -0.89 -4.57 -27.39
C GLY A 25 -0.99 -3.68 -26.18
N ASP A 26 -1.06 -4.29 -25.02
CA ASP A 26 -1.11 -3.55 -23.76
C ASP A 26 0.28 -3.08 -23.35
N THR A 27 0.29 -1.90 -22.75
CA THR A 27 1.46 -1.22 -22.19
C THR A 27 2.53 -2.17 -21.67
N VAL A 28 3.78 -1.75 -21.72
CA VAL A 28 4.92 -2.43 -21.12
C VAL A 28 4.49 -2.89 -19.71
N TYR A 29 4.36 -4.22 -19.49
CA TYR A 29 3.98 -4.91 -18.24
C TYR A 29 2.48 -5.13 -17.98
N GLY A 30 1.59 -5.01 -18.94
CA GLY A 30 0.14 -5.24 -18.74
C GLY A 30 -0.47 -4.31 -17.68
N ARG A 31 0.11 -3.14 -17.49
CA ARG A 31 -0.22 -2.21 -16.41
C ARG A 31 -1.62 -1.61 -16.54
N LEU A 32 -2.16 -1.60 -17.75
CA LEU A 32 -3.50 -1.16 -18.05
C LEU A 32 -4.41 -2.31 -18.51
N SER A 33 -3.97 -3.56 -18.34
CA SER A 33 -4.80 -4.75 -18.60
C SER A 33 -5.97 -4.90 -17.62
N GLY A 34 -6.00 -4.07 -16.57
CA GLY A 34 -7.11 -4.00 -15.62
C GLY A 34 -7.16 -2.64 -14.95
N ASP A 35 -8.38 -2.22 -14.63
CA ASP A 35 -8.67 -0.90 -14.05
C ASP A 35 -8.33 -0.84 -12.56
N LEU A 36 -8.41 -1.97 -11.87
CA LEU A 36 -8.26 -2.05 -10.42
C LEU A 36 -7.10 -2.95 -10.02
N VAL A 37 -6.18 -2.39 -9.26
CA VAL A 37 -5.08 -3.13 -8.64
C VAL A 37 -5.41 -3.36 -7.16
N LEU A 38 -5.58 -4.63 -6.80
CA LEU A 38 -5.81 -5.04 -5.42
C LEU A 38 -4.53 -5.57 -4.81
N SER A 39 -4.23 -5.21 -3.59
CA SER A 39 -3.11 -5.79 -2.85
C SER A 39 -3.47 -6.05 -1.40
N ALA A 40 -2.95 -7.17 -0.89
CA ALA A 40 -3.05 -7.56 0.49
C ALA A 40 -1.67 -7.95 1.01
N GLY A 41 -1.30 -7.47 2.18
CA GLY A 41 0.00 -7.73 2.77
C GLY A 41 -0.07 -7.92 4.28
N ILE A 42 0.93 -8.62 4.80
CA ILE A 42 1.16 -8.78 6.23
C ILE A 42 2.60 -8.39 6.55
N GLY A 43 2.78 -7.70 7.64
CA GLY A 43 4.11 -7.24 8.01
C GLY A 43 4.24 -6.82 9.45
N GLY A 44 5.37 -6.24 9.72
CA GLY A 44 5.67 -5.71 11.03
C GLY A 44 6.76 -4.66 10.96
N GLY A 45 7.04 -4.05 12.09
CA GLY A 45 8.01 -3.00 12.15
C GLY A 45 8.25 -2.47 13.54
N MET A 46 8.77 -1.27 13.58
CA MET A 46 9.12 -0.56 14.81
C MET A 46 8.38 0.77 14.86
N VAL A 47 7.91 1.10 16.04
CA VAL A 47 7.34 2.41 16.38
C VAL A 47 8.33 3.14 17.25
N VAL A 48 8.68 4.34 16.86
CA VAL A 48 9.44 5.28 17.70
C VAL A 48 8.45 6.29 18.24
N ASN A 49 8.29 6.32 19.54
CA ASN A 49 7.36 7.18 20.27
C ASN A 49 8.13 8.22 21.07
N ASP A 50 7.61 9.44 21.16
CA ASP A 50 8.25 10.59 21.82
C ASP A 50 7.56 10.98 23.16
N ARG A 51 6.80 10.05 23.80
CA ARG A 51 5.99 10.37 24.98
C ARG A 51 6.79 10.75 26.23
N VAL A 52 7.83 10.01 26.54
CA VAL A 52 8.64 10.18 27.79
C VAL A 52 10.15 10.06 27.49
N GLY A 53 10.51 10.08 26.23
CA GLY A 53 11.83 9.76 25.68
C GLY A 53 11.67 8.78 24.53
N PRO A 54 12.67 8.61 23.64
CA PRO A 54 12.55 7.73 22.50
C PRO A 54 12.38 6.28 22.98
N GLU A 55 11.14 5.79 22.95
CA GLU A 55 10.79 4.40 23.19
C GLU A 55 10.57 3.69 21.86
N ILE A 56 11.15 2.51 21.71
CA ILE A 56 11.00 1.69 20.52
C ILE A 56 10.18 0.47 20.88
N THR A 57 9.00 0.35 20.27
CA THR A 57 8.11 -0.81 20.42
C THR A 57 7.91 -1.52 19.09
N GLY A 58 7.55 -2.81 19.14
CA GLY A 58 7.19 -3.58 17.95
C GLY A 58 5.76 -3.28 17.49
N THR A 59 5.49 -3.44 16.21
CA THR A 59 4.14 -3.42 15.67
C THR A 59 3.97 -4.49 14.61
N THR A 60 2.75 -5.00 14.47
CA THR A 60 2.35 -5.86 13.34
C THR A 60 1.21 -5.20 12.58
N THR A 61 1.12 -5.45 11.28
CA THR A 61 0.09 -4.85 10.44
C THR A 61 -0.38 -5.80 9.37
N ILE A 62 -1.63 -5.61 8.96
CA ILE A 62 -2.16 -6.11 7.69
C ILE A 62 -2.47 -4.87 6.85
N GLU A 63 -2.05 -4.87 5.58
CA GLU A 63 -2.37 -3.78 4.65
C GLU A 63 -3.26 -4.29 3.52
N LEU A 64 -4.38 -3.61 3.30
CA LEU A 64 -5.26 -3.82 2.16
C LEU A 64 -5.28 -2.54 1.34
N ARG A 65 -5.04 -2.65 0.04
CA ARG A 65 -5.02 -1.52 -0.89
C ARG A 65 -5.84 -1.83 -2.13
N ALA A 66 -6.57 -0.83 -2.59
CA ALA A 66 -7.32 -0.87 -3.84
C ALA A 66 -6.98 0.39 -4.62
N ARG A 67 -6.25 0.25 -5.75
CA ARG A 67 -5.77 1.37 -6.57
C ARG A 67 -6.40 1.33 -7.94
N LEU A 68 -6.81 2.49 -8.41
CA LEU A 68 -7.28 2.65 -9.80
C LEU A 68 -6.06 2.92 -10.70
N LEU A 69 -5.91 2.12 -11.75
CA LEU A 69 -4.81 2.20 -12.72
C LEU A 69 -3.41 2.23 -12.06
N ASP A 70 -3.24 1.63 -10.90
CA ASP A 70 -2.03 1.66 -10.07
C ASP A 70 -1.51 3.08 -9.71
N SER A 71 -2.31 4.11 -9.92
CA SER A 71 -1.94 5.51 -9.72
C SER A 71 -2.28 6.04 -8.33
N GLY A 72 -3.42 5.64 -7.81
CA GLY A 72 -3.89 6.02 -6.50
C GLY A 72 -5.14 5.26 -6.09
N GLY A 73 -5.44 5.24 -4.80
CA GLY A 73 -6.57 4.48 -4.30
C GLY A 73 -6.70 4.51 -2.79
N LEU A 74 -7.43 3.55 -2.27
CA LEU A 74 -7.71 3.42 -0.85
C LEU A 74 -6.70 2.50 -0.18
N VAL A 75 -6.40 2.80 1.07
CA VAL A 75 -5.63 1.94 1.98
C VAL A 75 -6.38 1.77 3.30
N ILE A 76 -6.39 0.53 3.79
CA ILE A 76 -6.85 0.17 5.13
C ILE A 76 -5.74 -0.68 5.75
N ALA A 77 -5.26 -0.27 6.93
CA ALA A 77 -4.16 -0.93 7.61
C ALA A 77 -4.42 -1.00 9.13
N PRO A 78 -5.01 -2.09 9.64
CA PRO A 78 -5.00 -2.39 11.06
C PRO A 78 -3.57 -2.64 11.54
N GLU A 79 -3.22 -2.02 12.67
CA GLU A 79 -1.94 -2.15 13.37
C GLU A 79 -2.17 -2.62 14.79
N TRP A 80 -1.41 -3.62 15.22
CA TRP A 80 -1.44 -4.19 16.57
C TRP A 80 -0.12 -3.95 17.26
N ARG A 81 -0.19 -3.56 18.54
CA ARG A 81 0.95 -3.30 19.40
C ARG A 81 0.87 -4.15 20.65
N PRO A 82 2.00 -4.63 21.20
CA PRO A 82 2.00 -5.45 22.41
C PRO A 82 1.39 -4.74 23.64
N GLU A 83 1.41 -3.42 23.65
CA GLU A 83 0.97 -2.58 24.76
C GLU A 83 -0.52 -2.17 24.68
N GLY A 84 -1.26 -2.67 23.70
CA GLY A 84 -2.71 -2.44 23.59
C GLY A 84 -3.10 -1.15 22.82
N ASP A 85 -2.14 -0.42 22.27
CA ASP A 85 -2.41 0.77 21.44
C ASP A 85 -2.82 0.37 19.99
N ASP A 86 -3.76 -0.56 19.86
CA ASP A 86 -4.24 -1.05 18.57
C ASP A 86 -5.00 0.04 17.82
N ARG A 87 -4.74 0.16 16.51
CA ARG A 87 -5.39 1.17 15.68
C ARG A 87 -5.67 0.67 14.26
N VAL A 88 -6.56 1.35 13.57
CA VAL A 88 -6.78 1.17 12.14
C VAL A 88 -6.44 2.46 11.41
N ILE A 89 -5.65 2.36 10.36
CA ILE A 89 -5.36 3.46 9.46
C ILE A 89 -6.24 3.31 8.23
N VAL A 90 -6.94 4.37 7.88
CA VAL A 90 -7.76 4.47 6.67
C VAL A 90 -7.33 5.72 5.91
N GLY A 91 -7.09 5.57 4.63
CA GLY A 91 -6.59 6.70 3.84
C GLY A 91 -6.56 6.45 2.35
N VAL A 92 -5.83 7.32 1.68
CA VAL A 92 -5.53 7.25 0.25
C VAL A 92 -4.04 7.04 0.04
N ASP A 93 -3.72 6.25 -0.96
CA ASP A 93 -2.37 5.99 -1.46
C ASP A 93 -2.26 6.64 -2.85
N VAL A 94 -1.25 7.45 -3.08
CA VAL A 94 -1.00 8.12 -4.35
C VAL A 94 0.42 7.83 -4.81
N ARG A 95 0.59 7.49 -6.08
CA ARG A 95 1.89 7.21 -6.73
C ARG A 95 2.26 8.31 -7.72
N PRO A 96 2.82 9.42 -7.26
CA PRO A 96 3.05 10.60 -8.11
C PRO A 96 4.09 10.34 -9.20
N LEU A 97 5.12 9.52 -8.92
CA LEU A 97 6.14 9.20 -9.91
C LEU A 97 5.60 8.37 -11.05
N PHE A 98 4.71 7.42 -10.77
CA PHE A 98 4.03 6.67 -11.82
C PHE A 98 3.28 7.60 -12.78
N LEU A 99 2.45 8.49 -12.25
CA LEU A 99 1.69 9.42 -13.07
C LEU A 99 2.58 10.31 -13.92
N LEU A 100 3.65 10.86 -13.34
CA LEU A 100 4.58 11.73 -14.05
C LEU A 100 5.31 10.97 -15.16
N ARG A 101 5.88 9.80 -14.86
CA ARG A 101 6.63 8.98 -15.82
C ARG A 101 5.71 8.45 -16.92
N PHE A 102 4.48 8.10 -16.59
CA PHE A 102 3.48 7.67 -17.56
C PHE A 102 3.14 8.80 -18.55
N LEU A 103 2.84 10.01 -18.05
CA LEU A 103 2.50 11.16 -18.90
C LEU A 103 3.67 11.62 -19.78
N MET A 104 4.91 11.46 -19.29
CA MET A 104 6.12 11.88 -20.03
C MET A 104 6.74 10.76 -20.86
N ASN A 105 6.15 9.56 -20.88
CA ASN A 105 6.69 8.38 -21.55
C ASN A 105 8.15 8.07 -21.16
N MET A 106 8.43 8.08 -19.85
CA MET A 106 9.78 7.92 -19.29
C MET A 106 10.03 6.51 -18.74
N GLN A 107 9.39 5.49 -19.28
CA GLN A 107 9.62 4.11 -18.87
C GLN A 107 10.92 3.58 -19.49
N SER A 108 11.67 2.79 -18.70
CA SER A 108 12.97 2.26 -19.12
C SER A 108 12.87 1.02 -20.02
N GLY A 109 11.76 0.30 -19.95
CA GLY A 109 11.58 -1.01 -20.58
C GLY A 109 12.00 -2.19 -19.69
N ASP A 110 12.62 -1.95 -18.54
CA ASP A 110 12.90 -2.96 -17.53
C ASP A 110 11.75 -3.03 -16.53
N ALA A 111 11.03 -4.16 -16.53
CA ALA A 111 9.82 -4.33 -15.70
C ALA A 111 10.10 -4.16 -14.21
N TRP A 112 11.22 -4.71 -13.73
CA TRP A 112 11.57 -4.63 -12.32
C TRP A 112 11.87 -3.19 -11.90
N LEU A 113 12.70 -2.50 -12.68
CA LEU A 113 13.11 -1.13 -12.37
C LEU A 113 11.92 -0.17 -12.45
N ASP A 114 11.11 -0.31 -13.50
CA ASP A 114 9.95 0.56 -13.69
C ASP A 114 8.91 0.36 -12.58
N LEU A 115 8.60 -0.89 -12.21
CA LEU A 115 7.67 -1.19 -11.12
C LEU A 115 8.21 -0.72 -9.76
N PHE A 116 9.53 -0.84 -9.53
CA PHE A 116 10.16 -0.34 -8.31
C PHE A 116 10.04 1.19 -8.20
N VAL A 117 10.46 1.93 -9.22
CA VAL A 117 10.43 3.41 -9.20
C VAL A 117 9.00 3.94 -9.15
N ASP A 118 8.11 3.35 -9.94
CA ASP A 118 6.71 3.77 -9.99
C ASP A 118 5.92 3.41 -8.73
N SER A 119 6.44 2.52 -7.90
CA SER A 119 5.81 2.13 -6.65
C SER A 119 6.02 3.12 -5.50
N ILE A 120 6.90 4.11 -5.68
CA ILE A 120 7.11 5.14 -4.66
C ILE A 120 5.80 5.91 -4.48
N GLY A 121 5.19 5.74 -3.32
CA GLY A 121 3.85 6.23 -3.00
C GLY A 121 3.81 7.03 -1.71
N ILE A 122 2.81 7.88 -1.62
CA ILE A 122 2.50 8.70 -0.45
C ILE A 122 1.15 8.23 0.08
N ASP A 123 1.10 7.86 1.35
CA ASP A 123 -0.12 7.52 2.08
C ASP A 123 -0.60 8.74 2.87
N LEU A 124 -1.85 9.14 2.68
CA LEU A 124 -2.51 10.23 3.41
C LEU A 124 -3.78 9.69 4.05
N GLY A 125 -3.92 9.80 5.36
CA GLY A 125 -5.06 9.19 6.02
C GLY A 125 -5.26 9.63 7.46
N VAL A 126 -6.12 8.88 8.12
CA VAL A 126 -6.40 9.01 9.55
C VAL A 126 -6.12 7.68 10.25
N ALA A 127 -5.58 7.76 11.44
CA ALA A 127 -5.46 6.66 12.37
C ALA A 127 -6.59 6.76 13.39
N ILE A 128 -7.31 5.67 13.61
CA ILE A 128 -8.43 5.56 14.55
C ILE A 128 -8.04 4.52 15.60
N GLY A 129 -8.00 4.89 16.85
CA GLY A 129 -7.61 4.06 17.99
C GLY A 129 -7.06 4.91 19.13
N PRO A 130 -6.63 4.30 20.26
CA PRO A 130 -6.74 2.88 20.56
C PRO A 130 -8.19 2.44 20.78
N PHE A 131 -8.46 1.13 20.67
CA PHE A 131 -9.84 0.62 20.81
C PHE A 131 -10.19 0.18 22.23
N ASP A 132 -9.18 0.03 23.10
CA ASP A 132 -9.36 -0.45 24.48
C ASP A 132 -9.68 0.68 25.47
N ASP A 133 -9.43 1.93 25.07
CA ASP A 133 -9.65 3.15 25.85
C ASP A 133 -10.55 4.15 25.07
N ASP A 134 -10.48 5.42 25.39
CA ASP A 134 -11.14 6.49 24.63
C ASP A 134 -10.63 6.54 23.19
N VAL A 135 -11.46 6.18 22.23
CA VAL A 135 -11.12 6.14 20.81
C VAL A 135 -10.78 7.54 20.31
N GLY A 136 -9.53 7.71 19.87
CA GLY A 136 -9.05 8.95 19.27
C GLY A 136 -8.90 8.87 17.76
N VAL A 137 -8.72 10.03 17.15
CA VAL A 137 -8.42 10.17 15.72
C VAL A 137 -7.18 11.01 15.54
N ALA A 138 -6.22 10.54 14.75
CA ALA A 138 -4.99 11.23 14.43
C ALA A 138 -4.75 11.26 12.92
N THR A 139 -3.92 12.17 12.44
CA THR A 139 -3.48 12.18 11.05
C THR A 139 -2.41 11.13 10.84
N ALA A 140 -2.45 10.46 9.70
CA ALA A 140 -1.44 9.51 9.25
C ALA A 140 -0.85 9.97 7.91
N LEU A 141 0.47 10.17 7.88
CA LEU A 141 1.23 10.50 6.68
C LEU A 141 2.27 9.41 6.46
N GLY A 142 2.32 8.85 5.27
CA GLY A 142 3.24 7.76 4.96
C GLY A 142 4.00 7.97 3.66
N LEU A 143 5.15 7.34 3.59
CA LEU A 143 5.94 7.18 2.38
C LEU A 143 6.31 5.70 2.27
N GLY A 144 6.16 5.10 1.09
CA GLY A 144 6.49 3.70 0.90
C GLY A 144 6.95 3.39 -0.50
N VAL A 145 7.64 2.26 -0.63
CA VAL A 145 8.11 1.71 -1.90
C VAL A 145 7.90 0.21 -1.90
N ASP A 146 7.46 -0.34 -3.04
CA ASP A 146 7.26 -1.77 -3.23
C ASP A 146 8.43 -2.33 -4.06
N VAL A 147 9.23 -3.21 -3.46
CA VAL A 147 10.31 -3.94 -4.14
C VAL A 147 9.70 -5.20 -4.77
N PRO A 148 9.71 -5.36 -6.10
CA PRO A 148 9.22 -6.58 -6.73
C PRO A 148 10.11 -7.77 -6.36
N LEU A 149 9.53 -8.82 -5.77
CA LEU A 149 10.23 -10.07 -5.44
C LEU A 149 9.99 -11.15 -6.49
N PHE A 150 8.75 -11.25 -6.94
CA PHE A 150 8.34 -12.23 -7.93
C PHE A 150 7.26 -11.63 -8.83
N LEU A 151 7.54 -11.61 -10.13
CA LEU A 151 6.65 -11.10 -11.17
C LEU A 151 6.35 -12.25 -12.14
N PRO A 152 5.17 -12.87 -12.05
CA PRO A 152 4.80 -13.88 -13.03
C PRO A 152 4.60 -13.21 -14.39
N ASP A 153 5.33 -13.64 -15.41
CA ASP A 153 5.23 -13.24 -16.82
C ASP A 153 5.21 -11.71 -17.08
N GLY A 154 5.91 -10.93 -16.23
CA GLY A 154 6.01 -9.49 -16.40
C GLY A 154 4.73 -8.71 -16.09
N VAL A 155 3.74 -9.34 -15.51
CA VAL A 155 2.44 -8.72 -15.17
C VAL A 155 2.57 -7.87 -13.91
N LEU A 156 1.74 -6.82 -13.80
CA LEU A 156 1.63 -5.97 -12.61
C LEU A 156 1.28 -6.75 -11.32
N GLY A 157 0.66 -7.92 -11.45
CA GLY A 157 0.44 -8.87 -10.37
C GLY A 157 1.70 -9.56 -9.89
N GLY A 158 1.77 -9.98 -8.63
CA GLY A 158 2.93 -10.71 -8.10
C GLY A 158 3.13 -10.54 -6.61
N VAL A 159 4.35 -10.84 -6.17
CA VAL A 159 4.76 -10.72 -4.77
C VAL A 159 5.75 -9.57 -4.64
N PHE A 160 5.50 -8.71 -3.67
CA PHE A 160 6.30 -7.50 -3.42
C PHE A 160 6.69 -7.45 -1.94
N PHE A 161 7.83 -6.82 -1.67
CA PHE A 161 8.19 -6.42 -0.32
C PHE A 161 8.08 -4.90 -0.22
N ARG A 162 7.11 -4.44 0.57
CA ARG A 162 6.93 -3.00 0.82
C ARG A 162 7.76 -2.57 2.00
N VAL A 163 8.56 -1.53 1.81
CA VAL A 163 9.19 -0.76 2.89
C VAL A 163 8.43 0.55 3.01
N ALA A 164 7.97 0.87 4.21
CA ALA A 164 7.22 2.09 4.44
C ALA A 164 7.64 2.77 5.74
N THR A 165 7.54 4.09 5.74
CA THR A 165 7.56 4.90 6.95
C THR A 165 6.21 5.59 7.09
N ARG A 166 5.73 5.73 8.31
CA ARG A 166 4.45 6.39 8.60
C ARG A 166 4.59 7.25 9.84
N TRP A 167 4.25 8.50 9.70
CA TRP A 167 4.07 9.40 10.82
C TRP A 167 2.59 9.44 11.22
N VAL A 168 2.32 9.30 12.51
CA VAL A 168 0.96 9.40 13.07
C VAL A 168 1.00 10.41 14.19
N GLY A 169 0.20 11.45 14.10
CA GLY A 169 0.19 12.51 15.08
C GLY A 169 -1.07 13.38 15.02
N ALA A 170 -1.33 14.11 16.08
CA ALA A 170 -2.43 15.06 16.11
C ALA A 170 -2.07 16.33 15.32
N LEU A 171 -2.98 16.77 14.43
CA LEU A 171 -2.84 18.04 13.71
C LEU A 171 -3.11 19.27 14.59
N SER A 172 -3.78 19.10 15.74
CA SER A 172 -4.07 20.17 16.69
C SER A 172 -3.98 19.67 18.11
N THR A 173 -3.53 20.54 19.01
CA THR A 173 -3.42 20.29 20.45
C THR A 173 -4.76 20.29 21.18
N ASP A 174 -5.85 20.67 20.52
CA ASP A 174 -7.16 20.80 21.13
C ASP A 174 -8.16 19.77 20.62
N GLN A 175 -8.56 18.84 21.48
CA GLN A 175 -9.82 18.09 21.50
C GLN A 175 -9.99 16.79 20.70
N LEU A 176 -9.07 16.35 19.84
CA LEU A 176 -9.23 15.05 19.15
C LEU A 176 -8.23 13.97 19.58
N ALA A 177 -7.28 14.32 20.44
CA ALA A 177 -6.36 13.34 21.02
C ALA A 177 -6.74 13.11 22.50
N PRO A 178 -7.35 11.99 22.85
CA PRO A 178 -7.77 11.72 24.23
C PRO A 178 -6.60 11.61 25.21
N THR A 179 -5.41 11.40 24.77
CA THR A 179 -4.21 11.30 25.64
C THR A 179 -3.00 11.89 24.96
N GLY A 180 -2.66 13.10 25.37
CA GLY A 180 -1.38 13.81 25.15
C GLY A 180 -0.74 13.53 23.81
N GLY A 181 -0.91 14.44 22.85
CA GLY A 181 -0.49 14.34 21.46
C GLY A 181 0.87 13.69 21.25
N THR A 182 0.89 12.43 20.94
CA THR A 182 2.10 11.68 20.66
C THR A 182 2.30 11.60 19.19
N ASN A 183 3.49 11.95 18.77
CA ASN A 183 3.94 11.71 17.40
C ASN A 183 4.62 10.34 17.36
N ASP A 184 4.05 9.43 16.60
CA ASP A 184 4.66 8.13 16.33
C ASP A 184 5.31 8.14 14.96
N LEU A 185 6.55 7.74 14.87
CA LEU A 185 7.18 7.37 13.61
C LEU A 185 7.23 5.85 13.53
N VAL A 186 6.57 5.29 12.53
CA VAL A 186 6.52 3.85 12.30
C VAL A 186 7.34 3.50 11.09
N VAL A 187 8.19 2.48 11.19
CA VAL A 187 8.94 1.90 10.06
C VAL A 187 8.47 0.46 9.88
N LEU A 188 8.01 0.13 8.68
CA LEU A 188 7.34 -1.12 8.37
C LEU A 188 8.03 -1.87 7.24
N GLY A 189 8.06 -3.20 7.36
CA GLY A 189 8.31 -4.13 6.26
C GLY A 189 7.08 -5.02 6.07
N VAL A 190 6.52 -5.05 4.87
CA VAL A 190 5.26 -5.75 4.57
C VAL A 190 5.46 -6.63 3.35
N LEU A 191 5.20 -7.93 3.49
CA LEU A 191 5.12 -8.84 2.35
C LEU A 191 3.73 -8.73 1.74
N THR A 192 3.66 -8.37 0.46
CA THR A 192 2.41 -8.02 -0.22
C THR A 192 2.21 -8.90 -1.45
N VAL A 193 1.00 -9.41 -1.61
CA VAL A 193 0.52 -10.04 -2.84
C VAL A 193 -0.36 -9.05 -3.59
N ARG A 194 -0.13 -8.92 -4.89
CA ARG A 194 -0.86 -7.99 -5.76
C ARG A 194 -1.55 -8.75 -6.87
N GLY A 195 -2.78 -8.35 -7.17
CA GLY A 195 -3.58 -8.82 -8.28
C GLY A 195 -4.22 -7.65 -9.04
N VAL A 196 -4.60 -7.90 -10.28
CA VAL A 196 -5.27 -6.94 -11.17
C VAL A 196 -6.65 -7.46 -11.51
N ALA A 197 -7.65 -6.59 -11.47
CA ALA A 197 -9.01 -6.89 -11.87
C ALA A 197 -9.49 -5.85 -12.88
N ASP A 198 -10.21 -6.31 -13.89
CA ASP A 198 -10.87 -5.45 -14.85
C ASP A 198 -12.31 -5.19 -14.40
N LEU A 199 -12.65 -3.92 -14.16
CA LEU A 199 -14.00 -3.48 -13.81
C LEU A 199 -14.77 -2.94 -15.01
N GLY A 200 -14.14 -2.90 -16.19
CA GLY A 200 -14.73 -2.32 -17.39
C GLY A 200 -14.93 -0.80 -17.31
N LEU A 201 -14.22 -0.13 -16.41
CA LEU A 201 -14.28 1.34 -16.28
C LEU A 201 -13.45 2.03 -17.36
N GLY A 202 -12.52 1.32 -17.94
CA GLY A 202 -11.62 1.78 -18.99
C GLY A 202 -12.19 1.55 -20.38
N GLY A 203 -13.20 2.32 -20.79
CA GLY A 203 -13.48 2.52 -22.21
C GLY A 203 -12.36 3.30 -22.91
N TRP A 204 -11.23 3.47 -22.27
CA TRP A 204 -10.01 4.08 -22.78
C TRP A 204 -9.16 2.95 -23.38
N ALA A 205 -9.25 2.82 -24.72
CA ALA A 205 -8.16 2.15 -25.40
C ALA A 205 -6.86 2.91 -25.04
N PRO A 206 -5.93 2.30 -24.31
CA PRO A 206 -4.70 2.99 -23.96
C PRO A 206 -4.04 3.44 -25.25
N PRO A 207 -3.43 4.63 -25.30
CA PRO A 207 -2.62 5.02 -26.43
C PRO A 207 -1.57 3.93 -26.60
N THR A 208 -1.49 3.34 -27.78
CA THR A 208 -0.52 2.31 -28.13
C THR A 208 0.87 2.81 -27.80
N TYR A 209 1.42 2.37 -26.69
CA TYR A 209 2.78 2.68 -26.30
C TYR A 209 3.71 2.00 -27.31
N ARG A 210 4.28 2.80 -28.20
CA ARG A 210 5.37 2.30 -29.04
C ARG A 210 6.62 2.24 -28.17
N VAL A 211 7.08 1.03 -27.89
CA VAL A 211 8.46 0.84 -27.41
C VAL A 211 9.38 1.53 -28.41
N ARG A 212 10.18 2.50 -27.96
CA ARG A 212 11.25 3.02 -28.78
C ARG A 212 12.23 1.89 -28.99
N GLU A 213 12.23 1.30 -30.19
CA GLU A 213 13.36 0.47 -30.62
C GLU A 213 14.61 1.36 -30.57
N GLN A 214 15.56 0.97 -29.69
CA GLN A 214 16.90 1.59 -29.63
C GLN A 214 17.82 0.96 -30.65
#